data_76247b523c6f2432dc687f4958392eb7
#
_entry.id   76247b523c6f2432dc687f4958392eb7
#
_cell.length_a   1.000
_cell.length_b   1.000
_cell.length_c   1.000
_cell.angle_alpha   90.00
_cell.angle_beta   90.00
_cell.angle_gamma   90.00
#
_symmetry.space_group_name_H-M   'P 1'
#
loop_
_entity.id
_entity.type
_entity.pdbx_description
1 polymer ?
#
loop_
_entity_poly.entity_id
_entity_poly.type
_entity_poly.pdbx_seq_one_letter_code
_entity_poly.pdbx_strand_id
1 'polypeptide(L)'
;MLYAMSILPYFTSGLPGIGGQIKQRPDDFRVDEFAPGSARGGQGRFTWFKLSKRGLTTSAAIAKVASYLGVKPSEIAFAGLKDANAITSQWVSLADADVRRLERLRDKDIRVSDLHFRPVRQDVGNLAGNRFVVRIRQVGRKQLDQAKALLNLMARRGVPNYFGLQRFGSRRDNAAMGKALLAGQDEEFLRIFLGRPWSGDPPRSQAAREAYDHRSLKRAIGCWPAHCVDPRKTLTALLAGRGPAGAIKAINPRIRQIYVQSYQSMIFNDILARRIDHIDVIEPGEIVEDHATLRSSRVKDLAAAGAKAAAFELSPTGLLPGRRMRIAEGRPGQIERAVLAEHKVEASLFEPRPGTKGVDASRRALRFRPGNVEAIAGSDTHGTFIEVAFSAPPGCYATVLLEELCKNRQPYLR
;
A
#
# COMPACT_ATOMS: atom_id res chain seq x y z
N MET A 1 16.33 7.21 18.02
CA MET A 1 15.28 8.18 17.70
C MET A 1 14.38 7.53 16.66
N LEU A 2 13.15 7.12 17.02
CA LEU A 2 12.16 6.66 16.05
C LEU A 2 11.98 7.80 15.04
N TYR A 3 12.07 7.52 13.74
CA TYR A 3 11.67 8.48 12.73
C TYR A 3 10.19 8.77 12.98
N ALA A 4 9.91 9.90 13.66
CA ALA A 4 8.56 10.39 13.77
C ALA A 4 8.13 10.68 12.33
N MET A 5 7.29 9.83 11.76
CA MET A 5 6.60 10.19 10.52
C MET A 5 5.84 11.46 10.83
N SER A 6 6.17 12.55 10.13
CA SER A 6 5.45 13.80 10.22
C SER A 6 3.96 13.53 9.99
N ILE A 7 3.11 14.18 10.80
CA ILE A 7 1.67 14.11 10.58
C ILE A 7 1.44 14.74 9.21
N LEU A 8 1.02 13.93 8.23
CA LEU A 8 0.78 14.42 6.88
C LEU A 8 -0.40 15.43 6.90
N PRO A 9 -0.27 16.60 6.28
CA PRO A 9 -1.34 17.57 6.25
C PRO A 9 -2.54 17.07 5.45
N TYR A 10 -3.73 17.45 5.88
CA TYR A 10 -4.97 17.20 5.14
C TYR A 10 -5.13 18.19 4.00
N PHE A 11 -5.46 17.68 2.82
CA PHE A 11 -5.87 18.49 1.67
C PHE A 11 -7.15 19.28 1.97
N THR A 12 -8.05 18.67 2.72
CA THR A 12 -9.33 19.27 3.10
C THR A 12 -9.26 19.97 4.47
N SER A 13 -8.09 20.49 4.87
CA SER A 13 -7.84 21.10 6.20
C SER A 13 -8.84 22.21 6.59
N GLY A 14 -9.35 22.97 5.62
CA GLY A 14 -10.36 24.02 5.82
C GLY A 14 -11.77 23.51 6.16
N LEU A 15 -12.03 22.19 6.07
CA LEU A 15 -13.32 21.59 6.42
C LEU A 15 -13.13 20.68 7.64
N PRO A 16 -14.05 20.65 8.62
CA PRO A 16 -13.96 19.71 9.71
C PRO A 16 -14.14 18.25 9.23
N GLY A 17 -13.56 17.29 9.95
CA GLY A 17 -13.79 15.86 9.69
C GLY A 17 -15.09 15.38 10.31
N ILE A 18 -15.61 14.26 9.86
CA ILE A 18 -16.84 13.67 10.43
C ILE A 18 -16.57 12.84 11.71
N GLY A 19 -15.29 12.58 12.03
CA GLY A 19 -14.92 11.68 13.12
C GLY A 19 -15.23 10.22 12.81
N GLY A 20 -15.57 9.47 13.84
CA GLY A 20 -16.00 8.08 13.73
C GLY A 20 -14.86 7.06 13.68
N GLN A 21 -15.22 5.80 13.55
CA GLN A 21 -14.30 4.67 13.53
C GLN A 21 -14.61 3.74 12.35
N ILE A 22 -13.56 3.24 11.70
CA ILE A 22 -13.65 2.25 10.61
C ILE A 22 -13.12 0.89 11.05
N LYS A 23 -13.47 -0.16 10.29
CA LYS A 23 -12.95 -1.53 10.51
C LYS A 23 -13.22 -2.09 11.92
N GLN A 24 -14.28 -1.68 12.58
CA GLN A 24 -14.66 -2.29 13.86
C GLN A 24 -15.05 -3.76 13.68
N ARG A 25 -15.58 -4.10 12.50
CA ARG A 25 -16.01 -5.45 12.12
C ARG A 25 -15.60 -5.69 10.65
N PRO A 26 -15.44 -6.97 10.24
CA PRO A 26 -15.17 -7.27 8.82
C PRO A 26 -16.24 -6.71 7.87
N ASP A 27 -17.51 -6.69 8.29
CA ASP A 27 -18.64 -6.18 7.49
C ASP A 27 -18.60 -4.67 7.26
N ASP A 28 -17.86 -3.94 8.09
CA ASP A 28 -17.71 -2.49 7.97
C ASP A 28 -16.72 -2.08 6.89
N PHE A 29 -15.97 -3.03 6.31
CA PHE A 29 -14.96 -2.75 5.29
C PHE A 29 -15.03 -3.77 4.17
N ARG A 30 -15.66 -3.39 3.07
CA ARG A 30 -15.81 -4.24 1.88
C ARG A 30 -14.91 -3.72 0.76
N VAL A 31 -14.23 -4.64 0.07
CA VAL A 31 -13.35 -4.33 -1.05
C VAL A 31 -13.62 -5.30 -2.20
N ASP A 32 -14.00 -4.76 -3.34
CA ASP A 32 -14.21 -5.51 -4.58
C ASP A 32 -13.17 -5.11 -5.62
N GLU A 33 -12.35 -6.06 -6.03
CA GLU A 33 -11.34 -5.87 -7.07
C GLU A 33 -12.00 -5.86 -8.44
N PHE A 34 -11.67 -4.85 -9.24
CA PHE A 34 -12.03 -4.82 -10.66
C PHE A 34 -11.07 -5.67 -11.47
N ALA A 35 -11.62 -6.51 -12.32
CA ALA A 35 -10.82 -7.28 -13.26
C ALA A 35 -10.01 -6.34 -14.18
N PRO A 36 -8.78 -6.72 -14.56
CA PRO A 36 -8.06 -6.00 -15.59
C PRO A 36 -8.86 -6.05 -16.90
N GLY A 37 -8.74 -5.00 -17.72
CA GLY A 37 -9.48 -4.84 -18.98
C GLY A 37 -9.43 -6.10 -19.88
N SER A 38 -10.39 -6.25 -20.77
CA SER A 38 -10.66 -7.46 -21.60
C SER A 38 -10.98 -8.75 -20.82
N ALA A 39 -11.49 -8.62 -19.60
CA ALA A 39 -11.84 -9.73 -18.71
C ALA A 39 -13.07 -10.54 -19.12
N ARG A 40 -13.51 -10.47 -20.38
CA ARG A 40 -14.62 -11.30 -20.86
C ARG A 40 -14.09 -12.67 -21.25
N GLY A 41 -14.81 -13.71 -20.81
CA GLY A 41 -14.43 -15.10 -20.98
C GLY A 41 -14.08 -15.46 -22.42
N GLY A 42 -13.10 -16.31 -22.54
CA GLY A 42 -12.61 -16.87 -23.78
C GLY A 42 -12.15 -18.31 -23.54
N GLN A 43 -11.51 -18.88 -24.51
CA GLN A 43 -10.80 -20.17 -24.38
C GLN A 43 -9.43 -19.91 -23.73
N GLY A 44 -8.95 -20.83 -22.92
CA GLY A 44 -7.62 -20.73 -22.32
C GLY A 44 -7.37 -21.75 -21.22
N ARG A 45 -6.11 -21.92 -20.91
CA ARG A 45 -5.64 -22.90 -19.91
C ARG A 45 -5.93 -22.46 -18.46
N PHE A 46 -6.03 -21.15 -18.19
CA PHE A 46 -6.20 -20.64 -16.84
C PHE A 46 -7.68 -20.40 -16.52
N THR A 47 -8.19 -21.08 -15.52
CA THR A 47 -9.47 -20.76 -14.92
C THR A 47 -9.29 -19.55 -14.01
N TRP A 48 -9.96 -18.46 -14.38
CA TRP A 48 -10.08 -17.26 -13.54
C TRP A 48 -11.38 -17.35 -12.77
N PHE A 49 -11.32 -16.97 -11.49
CA PHE A 49 -12.50 -16.91 -10.65
C PHE A 49 -12.36 -15.81 -9.60
N LYS A 50 -13.49 -15.32 -9.15
CA LYS A 50 -13.57 -14.33 -8.09
C LYS A 50 -13.58 -15.05 -6.75
N LEU A 51 -12.57 -14.80 -5.92
CA LEU A 51 -12.44 -15.33 -4.58
C LEU A 51 -12.89 -14.27 -3.58
N SER A 52 -14.05 -14.45 -2.95
CA SER A 52 -14.53 -13.63 -1.85
C SER A 52 -14.16 -14.28 -0.53
N LYS A 53 -13.76 -13.48 0.46
CA LYS A 53 -13.41 -13.94 1.80
C LYS A 53 -13.86 -12.97 2.87
N ARG A 54 -14.14 -13.48 4.09
CA ARG A 54 -14.52 -12.70 5.26
C ARG A 54 -13.63 -13.06 6.45
N GLY A 55 -13.00 -12.05 7.07
CA GLY A 55 -12.20 -12.24 8.27
C GLY A 55 -10.93 -13.08 8.10
N LEU A 56 -10.44 -13.29 6.86
CA LEU A 56 -9.27 -14.10 6.54
C LEU A 56 -8.20 -13.29 5.82
N THR A 57 -6.93 -13.67 5.98
CA THR A 57 -5.88 -13.19 5.07
C THR A 57 -6.04 -13.81 3.69
N THR A 58 -5.51 -13.15 2.63
CA THR A 58 -5.49 -13.73 1.29
C THR A 58 -4.77 -15.08 1.29
N SER A 59 -3.63 -15.19 1.97
CA SER A 59 -2.86 -16.44 2.03
C SER A 59 -3.65 -17.59 2.70
N ALA A 60 -4.40 -17.30 3.78
CA ALA A 60 -5.24 -18.30 4.43
C ALA A 60 -6.39 -18.76 3.53
N ALA A 61 -7.03 -17.83 2.81
CA ALA A 61 -8.09 -18.17 1.86
C ALA A 61 -7.56 -19.00 0.69
N ILE A 62 -6.42 -18.62 0.12
CA ILE A 62 -5.74 -19.39 -0.95
C ILE A 62 -5.35 -20.80 -0.45
N ALA A 63 -4.82 -20.93 0.77
CA ALA A 63 -4.47 -22.23 1.34
C ALA A 63 -5.69 -23.15 1.50
N LYS A 64 -6.85 -22.62 1.92
CA LYS A 64 -8.10 -23.37 2.01
C LYS A 64 -8.58 -23.86 0.62
N VAL A 65 -8.58 -22.96 -0.39
CA VAL A 65 -8.95 -23.32 -1.77
C VAL A 65 -7.99 -24.36 -2.33
N ALA A 66 -6.69 -24.19 -2.15
CA ALA A 66 -5.66 -25.11 -2.62
C ALA A 66 -5.81 -26.50 -1.98
N SER A 67 -6.02 -26.57 -0.66
CA SER A 67 -6.27 -27.83 0.06
C SER A 67 -7.52 -28.54 -0.46
N TYR A 68 -8.60 -27.80 -0.68
CA TYR A 68 -9.85 -28.36 -1.21
C TYR A 68 -9.68 -28.94 -2.62
N LEU A 69 -8.90 -28.25 -3.48
CA LEU A 69 -8.63 -28.70 -4.84
C LEU A 69 -7.52 -29.76 -4.94
N GLY A 70 -6.69 -29.94 -3.91
CA GLY A 70 -5.54 -30.84 -3.92
C GLY A 70 -4.34 -30.27 -4.68
N VAL A 71 -4.19 -28.96 -4.74
CA VAL A 71 -3.08 -28.26 -5.41
C VAL A 71 -2.21 -27.48 -4.41
N LYS A 72 -1.05 -27.02 -4.84
CA LYS A 72 -0.19 -26.19 -3.97
C LYS A 72 -0.70 -24.75 -3.96
N PRO A 73 -0.66 -24.04 -2.81
CA PRO A 73 -1.05 -22.63 -2.75
C PRO A 73 -0.31 -21.72 -3.73
N SER A 74 0.94 -22.06 -4.09
CA SER A 74 1.76 -21.32 -5.07
C SER A 74 1.26 -21.43 -6.52
N GLU A 75 0.39 -22.37 -6.83
CA GLU A 75 -0.19 -22.54 -8.16
C GLU A 75 -1.35 -21.56 -8.39
N ILE A 76 -2.00 -21.10 -7.32
CA ILE A 76 -3.07 -20.10 -7.38
C ILE A 76 -2.45 -18.70 -7.40
N ALA A 77 -2.64 -18.00 -8.52
CA ALA A 77 -2.12 -16.65 -8.71
C ALA A 77 -3.16 -15.58 -8.39
N PHE A 78 -2.70 -14.42 -7.88
CA PHE A 78 -3.53 -13.26 -7.53
C PHE A 78 -2.75 -11.94 -7.66
N ALA A 79 -3.48 -10.82 -7.85
CA ALA A 79 -2.87 -9.52 -8.11
C ALA A 79 -2.23 -8.88 -6.87
N GLY A 80 -2.73 -9.18 -5.67
CA GLY A 80 -2.22 -8.59 -4.43
C GLY A 80 -2.94 -9.10 -3.18
N LEU A 81 -2.37 -8.77 -2.04
CA LEU A 81 -2.97 -9.11 -0.75
C LEU A 81 -4.15 -8.19 -0.43
N LYS A 82 -5.20 -8.73 0.17
CA LYS A 82 -6.35 -7.99 0.69
C LYS A 82 -6.42 -8.10 2.20
N ASP A 83 -6.94 -7.06 2.84
CA ASP A 83 -7.10 -6.96 4.30
C ASP A 83 -7.77 -8.20 4.90
N ALA A 84 -7.27 -8.61 6.08
CA ALA A 84 -7.85 -9.72 6.83
C ALA A 84 -9.14 -9.31 7.56
N ASN A 85 -9.14 -8.14 8.22
CA ASN A 85 -10.34 -7.62 8.92
C ASN A 85 -11.26 -6.88 7.93
N ALA A 86 -11.80 -7.63 6.97
CA ALA A 86 -12.66 -7.11 5.90
C ALA A 86 -13.42 -8.24 5.21
N ILE A 87 -14.45 -7.86 4.44
CA ILE A 87 -15.00 -8.69 3.36
C ILE A 87 -14.35 -8.23 2.08
N THR A 88 -13.63 -9.12 1.40
CA THR A 88 -12.93 -8.74 0.18
C THR A 88 -13.16 -9.75 -0.92
N SER A 89 -13.29 -9.27 -2.15
CA SER A 89 -13.27 -10.13 -3.34
C SER A 89 -12.14 -9.73 -4.28
N GLN A 90 -11.46 -10.72 -4.83
CA GLN A 90 -10.33 -10.53 -5.74
C GLN A 90 -10.30 -11.59 -6.83
N TRP A 91 -9.70 -11.24 -7.96
CA TRP A 91 -9.52 -12.17 -9.06
C TRP A 91 -8.28 -13.04 -8.83
N VAL A 92 -8.47 -14.33 -8.94
CA VAL A 92 -7.41 -15.33 -8.86
C VAL A 92 -7.44 -16.24 -10.09
N SER A 93 -6.33 -16.89 -10.39
CA SER A 93 -6.26 -17.85 -11.49
C SER A 93 -5.52 -19.12 -11.11
N LEU A 94 -5.96 -20.23 -11.67
CA LEU A 94 -5.34 -21.55 -11.54
C LEU A 94 -5.33 -22.22 -12.92
N ALA A 95 -4.19 -22.81 -13.29
CA ALA A 95 -4.09 -23.59 -14.53
C ALA A 95 -4.86 -24.91 -14.38
N ASP A 96 -5.57 -25.31 -15.44
CA ASP A 96 -6.23 -26.61 -15.55
C ASP A 96 -7.11 -26.98 -14.34
N ALA A 97 -7.80 -25.98 -13.76
CA ALA A 97 -8.60 -26.19 -12.55
C ALA A 97 -9.84 -27.05 -12.81
N ASP A 98 -10.17 -27.91 -11.86
CA ASP A 98 -11.46 -28.61 -11.83
C ASP A 98 -12.59 -27.62 -11.49
N VAL A 99 -13.24 -27.11 -12.57
CA VAL A 99 -14.32 -26.13 -12.46
C VAL A 99 -15.49 -26.68 -11.65
N ARG A 100 -15.88 -27.95 -11.85
CA ARG A 100 -17.00 -28.57 -11.14
C ARG A 100 -16.73 -28.64 -9.63
N ARG A 101 -15.47 -28.87 -9.28
CA ARG A 101 -15.04 -28.91 -7.89
C ARG A 101 -15.03 -27.49 -7.29
N LEU A 102 -14.55 -26.48 -8.02
CA LEU A 102 -14.62 -25.07 -7.60
C LEU A 102 -16.06 -24.60 -7.35
N GLU A 103 -17.00 -24.94 -8.21
CA GLU A 103 -18.43 -24.59 -8.06
C GLU A 103 -19.09 -25.25 -6.84
N ARG A 104 -18.59 -26.41 -6.44
CA ARG A 104 -19.08 -27.15 -5.26
C ARG A 104 -18.41 -26.73 -3.95
N LEU A 105 -17.40 -25.83 -3.98
CA LEU A 105 -16.74 -25.38 -2.77
C LEU A 105 -17.77 -24.70 -1.84
N ARG A 106 -17.87 -25.21 -0.63
CA ARG A 106 -18.72 -24.64 0.42
C ARG A 106 -17.85 -24.41 1.66
N ASP A 107 -17.67 -23.14 2.01
CA ASP A 107 -16.93 -22.71 3.20
C ASP A 107 -17.67 -21.49 3.78
N LYS A 108 -17.74 -21.37 5.11
CA LYS A 108 -18.46 -20.26 5.77
C LYS A 108 -17.82 -18.88 5.52
N ASP A 109 -16.52 -18.85 5.29
CA ASP A 109 -15.74 -17.62 5.17
C ASP A 109 -15.23 -17.37 3.74
N ILE A 110 -15.46 -18.32 2.80
CA ILE A 110 -14.98 -18.24 1.41
C ILE A 110 -16.13 -18.52 0.45
N ARG A 111 -16.18 -17.73 -0.61
CA ARG A 111 -17.08 -17.94 -1.76
C ARG A 111 -16.29 -17.81 -3.07
N VAL A 112 -16.56 -18.69 -3.98
CA VAL A 112 -16.06 -18.66 -5.36
C VAL A 112 -17.22 -18.28 -6.30
N SER A 113 -16.97 -17.37 -7.24
CA SER A 113 -17.94 -16.94 -8.25
C SER A 113 -17.25 -16.52 -9.55
N ASP A 114 -18.04 -16.19 -10.57
CA ASP A 114 -17.59 -15.59 -11.83
C ASP A 114 -16.45 -16.34 -12.53
N LEU A 115 -16.61 -17.70 -12.66
CA LEU A 115 -15.64 -18.55 -13.30
C LEU A 115 -15.63 -18.34 -14.83
N HIS A 116 -14.42 -18.16 -15.37
CA HIS A 116 -14.22 -18.08 -16.82
C HIS A 116 -12.78 -18.49 -17.20
N PHE A 117 -12.55 -18.75 -18.48
CA PHE A 117 -11.24 -19.17 -18.97
C PHE A 117 -10.47 -18.02 -19.61
N ARG A 118 -9.15 -18.01 -19.49
CA ARG A 118 -8.24 -17.06 -20.12
C ARG A 118 -6.93 -17.73 -20.56
N PRO A 119 -6.28 -17.22 -21.62
CA PRO A 119 -4.98 -17.73 -22.05
C PRO A 119 -3.83 -17.37 -21.10
N VAL A 120 -4.00 -16.32 -20.28
CA VAL A 120 -2.96 -15.78 -19.40
C VAL A 120 -3.27 -15.99 -17.92
N ARG A 121 -2.22 -16.21 -17.13
CA ARG A 121 -2.29 -16.26 -15.68
C ARG A 121 -2.54 -14.88 -15.10
N GLN A 122 -3.19 -14.80 -13.93
CA GLN A 122 -3.21 -13.58 -13.12
C GLN A 122 -1.79 -13.23 -12.64
N ASP A 123 -1.45 -11.97 -12.59
CA ASP A 123 -0.13 -11.53 -12.17
C ASP A 123 -0.23 -10.42 -11.12
N VAL A 124 0.86 -10.23 -10.37
CA VAL A 124 0.94 -9.22 -9.31
C VAL A 124 0.76 -7.82 -9.90
N GLY A 125 -0.17 -7.05 -9.32
CA GLY A 125 -0.50 -5.71 -9.78
C GLY A 125 -1.46 -5.64 -10.98
N ASN A 126 -1.84 -6.76 -11.58
CA ASN A 126 -2.73 -6.80 -12.73
C ASN A 126 -4.21 -6.70 -12.30
N LEU A 127 -4.65 -5.49 -12.02
CA LEU A 127 -6.05 -5.15 -11.68
C LEU A 127 -6.40 -3.77 -12.24
N ALA A 128 -7.69 -3.52 -12.48
CA ALA A 128 -8.15 -2.21 -12.96
C ALA A 128 -8.47 -1.22 -11.82
N GLY A 129 -8.45 -1.66 -10.58
CA GLY A 129 -8.77 -0.87 -9.40
C GLY A 129 -9.58 -1.65 -8.38
N ASN A 130 -10.05 -0.96 -7.37
CA ASN A 130 -10.91 -1.54 -6.33
C ASN A 130 -12.09 -0.63 -6.04
N ARG A 131 -13.27 -1.22 -5.80
CA ARG A 131 -14.40 -0.58 -5.16
C ARG A 131 -14.32 -0.82 -3.66
N PHE A 132 -14.57 0.23 -2.90
CA PHE A 132 -14.64 0.21 -1.44
C PHE A 132 -16.06 0.57 -1.02
N VAL A 133 -16.59 -0.14 -0.01
CA VAL A 133 -17.79 0.22 0.73
C VAL A 133 -17.44 0.15 2.20
N VAL A 134 -17.42 1.30 2.86
CA VAL A 134 -16.89 1.42 4.23
C VAL A 134 -17.91 2.05 5.14
N ARG A 135 -18.24 1.38 6.25
CA ARG A 135 -19.05 1.94 7.31
C ARG A 135 -18.17 2.63 8.34
N ILE A 136 -18.39 3.91 8.46
CA ILE A 136 -17.78 4.75 9.50
C ILE A 136 -18.77 4.77 10.66
N ARG A 137 -18.42 4.15 11.77
CA ARG A 137 -19.27 4.02 12.96
C ARG A 137 -19.04 5.16 13.96
N GLN A 138 -19.94 5.25 14.93
CA GLN A 138 -19.91 6.31 15.96
C GLN A 138 -20.05 7.71 15.37
N VAL A 139 -20.79 7.81 14.29
CA VAL A 139 -21.20 9.06 13.62
C VAL A 139 -22.71 9.05 13.43
N GLY A 140 -23.32 10.22 13.49
CA GLY A 140 -24.76 10.36 13.32
C GLY A 140 -25.14 10.94 11.96
N ARG A 141 -26.46 10.99 11.69
CA ARG A 141 -27.01 11.54 10.45
C ARG A 141 -26.60 13.01 10.21
N LYS A 142 -26.32 13.77 11.28
CA LYS A 142 -25.89 15.17 11.20
C LYS A 142 -24.58 15.36 10.43
N GLN A 143 -23.70 14.36 10.41
CA GLN A 143 -22.42 14.40 9.70
C GLN A 143 -22.53 14.01 8.21
N LEU A 144 -23.71 13.61 7.72
CA LEU A 144 -23.87 13.13 6.34
C LEU A 144 -23.58 14.21 5.30
N ASP A 145 -24.12 15.42 5.50
CA ASP A 145 -23.91 16.51 4.54
C ASP A 145 -22.45 16.94 4.49
N GLN A 146 -21.77 16.90 5.63
CA GLN A 146 -20.34 17.15 5.72
C GLN A 146 -19.52 16.05 5.00
N ALA A 147 -19.87 14.76 5.18
CA ALA A 147 -19.26 13.67 4.43
C ALA A 147 -19.42 13.85 2.93
N LYS A 148 -20.62 14.21 2.47
CA LYS A 148 -20.90 14.51 1.05
C LYS A 148 -20.08 15.70 0.55
N ALA A 149 -19.97 16.78 1.32
CA ALA A 149 -19.18 17.95 0.94
C ALA A 149 -17.70 17.61 0.76
N LEU A 150 -17.10 16.84 1.70
CA LEU A 150 -15.73 16.37 1.62
C LEU A 150 -15.52 15.44 0.42
N LEU A 151 -16.41 14.47 0.19
CA LEU A 151 -16.35 13.56 -0.95
C LEU A 151 -16.44 14.29 -2.28
N ASN A 152 -17.36 15.26 -2.40
CA ASN A 152 -17.53 16.07 -3.60
C ASN A 152 -16.29 16.93 -3.90
N LEU A 153 -15.65 17.49 -2.86
CA LEU A 153 -14.39 18.23 -3.01
C LEU A 153 -13.29 17.31 -3.53
N MET A 154 -13.12 16.13 -2.94
CA MET A 154 -12.13 15.13 -3.37
C MET A 154 -12.43 14.56 -4.77
N ALA A 155 -13.71 14.40 -5.15
CA ALA A 155 -14.08 13.96 -6.49
C ALA A 155 -13.72 14.99 -7.57
N ARG A 156 -13.80 16.29 -7.23
CA ARG A 156 -13.47 17.40 -8.15
C ARG A 156 -11.98 17.66 -8.24
N ARG A 157 -11.29 17.79 -7.10
CA ARG A 157 -9.88 18.19 -7.03
C ARG A 157 -8.90 17.01 -6.93
N GLY A 158 -9.38 15.84 -6.56
CA GLY A 158 -8.59 14.64 -6.31
C GLY A 158 -8.33 14.39 -4.82
N VAL A 159 -7.92 13.18 -4.53
CA VAL A 159 -7.43 12.73 -3.22
C VAL A 159 -5.92 12.78 -3.24
N PRO A 160 -5.23 13.30 -2.20
CA PRO A 160 -3.77 13.22 -2.10
C PRO A 160 -3.29 11.78 -2.27
N ASN A 161 -2.35 11.55 -3.16
CA ASN A 161 -1.90 10.19 -3.49
C ASN A 161 -0.77 9.72 -2.56
N TYR A 162 -0.88 10.03 -1.26
CA TYR A 162 0.04 9.56 -0.23
C TYR A 162 0.16 8.04 -0.22
N PHE A 163 1.34 7.56 0.07
CA PHE A 163 1.49 6.17 0.53
C PHE A 163 0.97 6.06 1.95
N GLY A 164 -0.01 5.20 2.16
CA GLY A 164 -0.62 4.97 3.45
C GLY A 164 0.31 4.24 4.44
N LEU A 165 -0.05 4.26 5.72
CA LEU A 165 0.75 3.70 6.82
C LEU A 165 1.16 2.24 6.62
N GLN A 166 0.34 1.44 5.93
CA GLN A 166 0.63 0.03 5.59
C GLN A 166 1.95 -0.14 4.83
N ARG A 167 2.36 0.88 4.03
CA ARG A 167 3.62 0.89 3.29
C ARG A 167 4.84 0.83 4.21
N PHE A 168 4.71 1.38 5.40
CA PHE A 168 5.80 1.58 6.35
C PHE A 168 5.90 0.47 7.40
N GLY A 169 5.04 -0.58 7.31
CA GLY A 169 5.00 -1.69 8.26
C GLY A 169 4.27 -1.36 9.56
N SER A 170 3.97 -2.39 10.36
CA SER A 170 3.28 -2.22 11.64
C SER A 170 4.05 -1.36 12.64
N ARG A 171 5.36 -1.42 12.60
CA ARG A 171 6.28 -0.64 13.44
C ARG A 171 6.66 0.71 12.84
N ARG A 172 6.24 0.98 11.59
CA ARG A 172 6.58 2.19 10.82
C ARG A 172 8.08 2.41 10.61
N ASP A 173 8.89 1.36 10.66
CA ASP A 173 10.37 1.41 10.56
C ASP A 173 10.90 0.91 9.21
N ASN A 174 10.02 0.48 8.28
CA ASN A 174 10.44 0.02 6.95
C ASN A 174 11.26 1.06 6.18
N ALA A 175 10.92 2.35 6.28
CA ALA A 175 11.66 3.41 5.59
C ALA A 175 13.08 3.56 6.16
N ALA A 176 13.24 3.47 7.49
CA ALA A 176 14.55 3.49 8.14
C ALA A 176 15.41 2.29 7.72
N MET A 177 14.81 1.11 7.66
CA MET A 177 15.48 -0.10 7.13
C MET A 177 15.88 0.09 5.66
N GLY A 178 15.02 0.68 4.84
CA GLY A 178 15.31 0.98 3.43
C GLY A 178 16.48 1.95 3.28
N LYS A 179 16.52 3.02 4.08
CA LYS A 179 17.64 3.96 4.12
C LYS A 179 18.95 3.27 4.51
N ALA A 180 18.93 2.46 5.58
CA ALA A 180 20.10 1.73 6.04
C ALA A 180 20.65 0.75 4.96
N LEU A 181 19.75 0.03 4.26
CA LEU A 181 20.13 -0.84 3.13
C LEU A 181 20.81 -0.06 2.00
N LEU A 182 20.23 1.05 1.58
CA LEU A 182 20.77 1.90 0.53
C LEU A 182 22.12 2.50 0.95
N ALA A 183 22.26 2.91 2.20
CA ALA A 183 23.49 3.48 2.75
C ALA A 183 24.58 2.44 3.04
N GLY A 184 24.28 1.12 2.96
CA GLY A 184 25.21 0.04 3.35
C GLY A 184 25.50 0.04 4.85
N GLN A 185 24.60 0.57 5.64
CA GLN A 185 24.66 0.55 7.10
C GLN A 185 24.07 -0.76 7.63
N ASP A 186 24.74 -1.86 7.32
CA ASP A 186 24.20 -3.21 7.54
C ASP A 186 23.94 -3.51 9.02
N GLU A 187 24.79 -3.04 9.92
CA GLU A 187 24.57 -3.19 11.38
C GLU A 187 23.35 -2.41 11.86
N GLU A 188 23.16 -1.18 11.36
CA GLU A 188 21.97 -0.37 11.68
C GLU A 188 20.69 -1.03 11.14
N PHE A 189 20.74 -1.57 9.91
CA PHE A 189 19.64 -2.35 9.37
C PHE A 189 19.28 -3.51 10.30
N LEU A 190 20.26 -4.31 10.70
CA LEU A 190 20.03 -5.47 11.57
C LEU A 190 19.51 -5.05 12.95
N ARG A 191 20.00 -3.94 13.50
CA ARG A 191 19.54 -3.38 14.77
C ARG A 191 18.06 -2.98 14.72
N ILE A 192 17.60 -2.41 13.60
CA ILE A 192 16.17 -2.07 13.41
C ILE A 192 15.37 -3.35 13.18
N PHE A 193 15.86 -4.25 12.34
CA PHE A 193 15.13 -5.44 11.91
C PHE A 193 14.98 -6.49 13.02
N LEU A 194 16.02 -6.75 13.79
CA LEU A 194 16.07 -7.82 14.79
C LEU A 194 15.97 -7.34 16.24
N GLY A 195 16.37 -6.11 16.52
CA GLY A 195 16.41 -5.50 17.85
C GLY A 195 15.32 -4.44 18.07
N ARG A 196 15.56 -3.52 19.01
CA ARG A 196 14.68 -2.42 19.37
C ARG A 196 13.28 -2.93 19.76
N PRO A 197 13.12 -3.63 20.89
CA PRO A 197 11.83 -4.09 21.36
C PRO A 197 10.87 -2.90 21.52
N TRP A 198 9.62 -3.11 21.17
CA TRP A 198 8.57 -2.10 21.25
C TRP A 198 7.33 -2.68 21.94
N SER A 199 6.65 -1.89 22.74
CA SER A 199 5.46 -2.31 23.51
C SER A 199 4.29 -2.83 22.63
N GLY A 200 4.23 -2.44 21.36
CA GLY A 200 3.25 -2.94 20.40
C GLY A 200 3.66 -4.24 19.70
N ASP A 201 4.86 -4.76 19.94
CA ASP A 201 5.25 -6.06 19.40
C ASP A 201 4.51 -7.20 20.15
N PRO A 202 4.15 -8.31 19.46
CA PRO A 202 3.71 -9.52 20.17
C PRO A 202 4.76 -9.98 21.18
N PRO A 203 4.38 -10.52 22.37
CA PRO A 203 5.30 -10.80 23.46
C PRO A 203 6.53 -11.65 23.07
N ARG A 204 6.34 -12.67 22.23
CA ARG A 204 7.44 -13.49 21.72
C ARG A 204 8.41 -12.72 20.82
N SER A 205 7.89 -11.81 19.99
CA SER A 205 8.72 -10.96 19.13
C SER A 205 9.48 -9.93 19.95
N GLN A 206 8.86 -9.38 20.99
CA GLN A 206 9.52 -8.48 21.94
C GLN A 206 10.69 -9.18 22.63
N ALA A 207 10.45 -10.37 23.22
CA ALA A 207 11.50 -11.17 23.87
C ALA A 207 12.65 -11.56 22.91
N ALA A 208 12.31 -11.83 21.62
CA ALA A 208 13.33 -12.12 20.61
C ALA A 208 14.22 -10.91 20.31
N ARG A 209 13.63 -9.71 20.24
CA ARG A 209 14.37 -8.45 20.01
C ARG A 209 15.25 -8.06 21.19
N GLU A 210 14.73 -8.22 22.41
CA GLU A 210 15.51 -8.04 23.64
C GLU A 210 16.72 -8.99 23.68
N ALA A 211 16.50 -10.27 23.35
CA ALA A 211 17.59 -11.25 23.29
C ALA A 211 18.65 -10.88 22.23
N TYR A 212 18.25 -10.30 21.09
CA TYR A 212 19.18 -9.81 20.08
C TYR A 212 20.00 -8.62 20.59
N ASP A 213 19.37 -7.63 21.21
CA ASP A 213 20.04 -6.44 21.77
C ASP A 213 21.05 -6.83 22.86
N HIS A 214 20.75 -7.91 23.62
CA HIS A 214 21.68 -8.55 24.57
C HIS A 214 22.67 -9.54 23.92
N ARG A 215 22.82 -9.54 22.59
CA ARG A 215 23.74 -10.39 21.81
C ARG A 215 23.51 -11.91 22.01
N SER A 216 22.36 -12.31 22.48
CA SER A 216 22.00 -13.72 22.72
C SER A 216 21.30 -14.32 21.50
N LEU A 217 22.04 -14.55 20.40
CA LEU A 217 21.50 -14.97 19.11
C LEU A 217 20.70 -16.27 19.19
N LYS A 218 21.18 -17.30 19.94
CA LYS A 218 20.48 -18.57 20.13
C LYS A 218 19.11 -18.36 20.79
N ARG A 219 19.06 -17.55 21.86
CA ARG A 219 17.81 -17.20 22.55
C ARG A 219 16.88 -16.42 21.63
N ALA A 220 17.40 -15.45 20.87
CA ALA A 220 16.61 -14.70 19.91
C ALA A 220 15.93 -15.62 18.87
N ILE A 221 16.66 -16.59 18.28
CA ILE A 221 16.10 -17.59 17.34
C ILE A 221 14.96 -18.38 18.00
N GLY A 222 15.13 -18.80 19.25
CA GLY A 222 14.12 -19.58 20.00
C GLY A 222 12.84 -18.78 20.30
N CYS A 223 12.98 -17.49 20.57
CA CYS A 223 11.87 -16.60 20.86
C CYS A 223 11.07 -16.22 19.60
N TRP A 224 11.71 -16.02 18.43
CA TRP A 224 10.99 -15.69 17.22
C TRP A 224 9.95 -16.76 16.83
N PRO A 225 8.66 -16.40 16.61
CA PRO A 225 7.67 -17.35 16.13
C PRO A 225 8.09 -18.05 14.83
N ALA A 226 7.69 -19.31 14.65
CA ALA A 226 8.10 -20.12 13.48
C ALA A 226 7.72 -19.49 12.14
N HIS A 227 6.62 -18.77 12.07
CA HIS A 227 6.18 -18.07 10.87
C HIS A 227 7.01 -16.82 10.52
N CYS A 228 7.81 -16.30 11.48
CA CYS A 228 8.75 -15.20 11.23
C CYS A 228 10.04 -15.73 10.57
N VAL A 229 9.92 -16.15 9.32
CA VAL A 229 10.96 -16.86 8.58
C VAL A 229 12.22 -16.01 8.39
N ASP A 230 12.07 -14.76 7.93
CA ASP A 230 13.22 -13.90 7.60
C ASP A 230 14.05 -13.53 8.84
N PRO A 231 13.48 -13.09 9.97
CA PRO A 231 14.25 -12.86 11.19
C PRO A 231 15.03 -14.10 11.65
N ARG A 232 14.40 -15.28 11.64
CA ARG A 232 15.05 -16.54 12.04
C ARG A 232 16.22 -16.91 11.12
N LYS A 233 16.04 -16.83 9.78
CA LYS A 233 17.11 -17.08 8.80
C LYS A 233 18.28 -16.12 8.97
N THR A 234 18.00 -14.84 9.21
CA THR A 234 19.03 -13.81 9.40
C THR A 234 19.84 -14.08 10.67
N LEU A 235 19.18 -14.41 11.77
CA LEU A 235 19.86 -14.78 13.02
C LEU A 235 20.68 -16.07 12.89
N THR A 236 20.16 -17.07 12.16
CA THR A 236 20.92 -18.31 11.88
C THR A 236 22.17 -18.01 11.06
N ALA A 237 22.10 -17.12 10.10
CA ALA A 237 23.25 -16.69 9.31
C ALA A 237 24.31 -15.96 10.17
N LEU A 238 23.87 -15.08 11.10
CA LEU A 238 24.77 -14.43 12.06
C LEU A 238 25.43 -15.43 12.99
N LEU A 239 24.69 -16.40 13.50
CA LEU A 239 25.21 -17.45 14.38
C LEU A 239 26.24 -18.35 13.68
N ALA A 240 26.06 -18.55 12.36
CA ALA A 240 27.01 -19.27 11.50
C ALA A 240 28.24 -18.44 11.10
N GLY A 241 28.48 -17.29 11.73
CA GLY A 241 29.64 -16.44 11.47
C GLY A 241 29.57 -15.61 10.19
N ARG A 242 28.40 -15.55 9.50
CA ARG A 242 28.24 -14.65 8.37
C ARG A 242 28.16 -13.23 8.90
N GLY A 243 28.97 -12.33 8.39
CA GLY A 243 28.91 -10.92 8.77
C GLY A 243 27.55 -10.28 8.44
N PRO A 244 27.32 -9.03 8.89
CA PRO A 244 26.03 -8.33 8.71
C PRO A 244 25.49 -8.37 7.28
N ALA A 245 26.32 -8.04 6.29
CA ALA A 245 25.94 -8.09 4.86
C ALA A 245 25.52 -9.50 4.41
N GLY A 246 26.22 -10.54 4.89
CA GLY A 246 25.89 -11.94 4.59
C GLY A 246 24.59 -12.40 5.23
N ALA A 247 24.29 -11.92 6.43
CA ALA A 247 23.04 -12.20 7.15
C ALA A 247 21.83 -11.53 6.46
N ILE A 248 21.98 -10.29 6.00
CA ILE A 248 20.94 -9.57 5.25
C ILE A 248 20.57 -10.29 3.95
N LYS A 249 21.53 -10.96 3.29
CA LYS A 249 21.25 -11.75 2.08
C LYS A 249 20.31 -12.93 2.34
N ALA A 250 20.17 -13.41 3.59
CA ALA A 250 19.22 -14.46 3.96
C ALA A 250 17.75 -13.98 3.93
N ILE A 251 17.50 -12.67 3.96
CA ILE A 251 16.16 -12.09 3.86
C ILE A 251 15.67 -12.19 2.42
N ASN A 252 14.39 -12.53 2.25
CA ASN A 252 13.77 -12.59 0.92
C ASN A 252 14.02 -11.29 0.12
N PRO A 253 14.54 -11.36 -1.12
CA PRO A 253 14.86 -10.20 -1.94
C PRO A 253 13.65 -9.25 -2.14
N ARG A 254 12.44 -9.78 -2.26
CA ARG A 254 11.22 -8.97 -2.38
C ARG A 254 10.95 -8.15 -1.12
N ILE A 255 11.21 -8.73 0.07
CA ILE A 255 11.05 -8.01 1.33
C ILE A 255 12.09 -6.89 1.45
N ARG A 256 13.35 -7.14 1.08
CA ARG A 256 14.38 -6.09 1.03
C ARG A 256 14.00 -4.95 0.08
N GLN A 257 13.41 -5.29 -1.07
CA GLN A 257 12.90 -4.27 -2.01
C GLN A 257 11.76 -3.44 -1.42
N ILE A 258 10.86 -4.04 -0.63
CA ILE A 258 9.78 -3.32 0.06
C ILE A 258 10.35 -2.25 1.01
N TYR A 259 11.43 -2.54 1.74
CA TYR A 259 12.08 -1.57 2.61
C TYR A 259 12.62 -0.37 1.82
N VAL A 260 13.36 -0.64 0.74
CA VAL A 260 13.90 0.43 -0.14
C VAL A 260 12.77 1.29 -0.71
N GLN A 261 11.72 0.65 -1.23
CA GLN A 261 10.55 1.35 -1.76
C GLN A 261 9.81 2.14 -0.67
N SER A 262 9.82 1.70 0.59
CA SER A 262 9.22 2.45 1.71
C SER A 262 10.00 3.75 1.96
N TYR A 263 11.32 3.74 1.85
CA TYR A 263 12.11 4.96 1.94
C TYR A 263 11.80 5.95 0.81
N GLN A 264 11.73 5.47 -0.45
CA GLN A 264 11.28 6.29 -1.57
C GLN A 264 9.88 6.88 -1.33
N SER A 265 8.96 6.06 -0.79
CA SER A 265 7.58 6.47 -0.49
C SER A 265 7.50 7.53 0.60
N MET A 266 8.38 7.49 1.58
CA MET A 266 8.46 8.51 2.64
C MET A 266 8.86 9.86 2.05
N ILE A 267 9.90 9.89 1.21
CA ILE A 267 10.37 11.12 0.55
C ILE A 267 9.27 11.69 -0.37
N PHE A 268 8.59 10.84 -1.14
CA PHE A 268 7.44 11.26 -1.94
C PHE A 268 6.34 11.88 -1.07
N ASN A 269 6.01 11.28 0.07
CA ASN A 269 4.99 11.82 0.99
C ASN A 269 5.39 13.22 1.51
N ASP A 270 6.67 13.44 1.80
CA ASP A 270 7.15 14.75 2.26
C ASP A 270 7.11 15.81 1.14
N ILE A 271 7.40 15.42 -0.11
CA ILE A 271 7.21 16.29 -1.29
C ILE A 271 5.74 16.65 -1.46
N LEU A 272 4.84 15.65 -1.42
CA LEU A 272 3.41 15.86 -1.56
C LEU A 272 2.85 16.73 -0.41
N ALA A 273 3.32 16.52 0.83
CA ALA A 273 2.90 17.32 1.98
C ALA A 273 3.17 18.83 1.77
N ARG A 274 4.29 19.19 1.14
CA ARG A 274 4.63 20.58 0.80
C ARG A 274 3.88 21.13 -0.41
N ARG A 275 3.22 20.25 -1.13
CA ARG A 275 2.40 20.55 -2.31
C ARG A 275 0.91 20.38 -2.04
N ILE A 276 0.49 20.15 -0.78
CA ILE A 276 -0.87 19.71 -0.46
C ILE A 276 -1.96 20.66 -0.97
N ASP A 277 -1.75 21.97 -0.89
CA ASP A 277 -2.71 22.97 -1.34
C ASP A 277 -2.79 23.08 -2.88
N HIS A 278 -1.78 22.54 -3.59
CA HIS A 278 -1.60 22.65 -5.03
C HIS A 278 -1.49 21.29 -5.73
N ILE A 279 -2.11 20.24 -5.19
CA ILE A 279 -2.04 18.88 -5.77
C ILE A 279 -2.70 18.75 -7.14
N ASP A 280 -3.54 19.69 -7.50
CA ASP A 280 -4.31 19.77 -8.74
C ASP A 280 -3.90 20.93 -9.65
N VAL A 281 -2.94 21.75 -9.21
CA VAL A 281 -2.45 22.94 -9.94
C VAL A 281 -1.16 22.61 -10.67
N ILE A 282 -1.13 22.91 -11.98
CA ILE A 282 0.10 22.82 -12.78
C ILE A 282 0.87 24.11 -12.64
N GLU A 283 2.11 24.01 -12.16
CA GLU A 283 3.02 25.15 -11.98
C GLU A 283 4.10 25.18 -13.07
N PRO A 284 4.74 26.33 -13.33
CA PRO A 284 5.87 26.40 -14.28
C PRO A 284 6.99 25.43 -13.91
N GLY A 285 7.47 24.68 -14.91
CA GLY A 285 8.54 23.67 -14.71
C GLY A 285 8.05 22.32 -14.22
N GLU A 286 6.73 22.13 -14.10
CA GLU A 286 6.10 20.88 -13.65
C GLU A 286 6.44 19.69 -14.54
N ILE A 287 6.51 18.51 -13.93
CA ILE A 287 6.45 17.23 -14.62
C ILE A 287 5.10 16.61 -14.29
N VAL A 288 4.31 16.31 -15.31
CA VAL A 288 2.95 15.78 -15.20
C VAL A 288 2.90 14.33 -15.64
N GLU A 289 1.93 13.59 -15.12
CA GLU A 289 1.54 12.26 -15.57
C GLU A 289 0.26 12.36 -16.40
N ASP A 290 0.30 11.77 -17.60
CA ASP A 290 -0.88 11.59 -18.45
C ASP A 290 -1.62 10.31 -18.00
N HIS A 291 -2.89 10.46 -17.62
CA HIS A 291 -3.68 9.37 -17.04
C HIS A 291 -4.06 8.27 -18.03
N ALA A 292 -4.09 8.58 -19.34
CA ALA A 292 -4.39 7.58 -20.37
C ALA A 292 -3.18 6.70 -20.69
N THR A 293 -1.98 7.30 -20.71
CA THR A 293 -0.75 6.61 -21.11
C THR A 293 0.14 6.21 -19.92
N LEU A 294 -0.11 6.76 -18.74
CA LEU A 294 0.72 6.65 -17.53
C LEU A 294 2.18 7.11 -17.74
N ARG A 295 2.39 7.98 -18.73
CA ARG A 295 3.71 8.55 -19.05
C ARG A 295 3.89 9.91 -18.41
N SER A 296 5.09 10.15 -17.89
CA SER A 296 5.45 11.46 -17.32
C SER A 296 6.24 12.30 -18.31
N SER A 297 5.84 13.57 -18.48
CA SER A 297 6.49 14.54 -19.35
C SER A 297 6.56 15.92 -18.70
N ARG A 298 7.55 16.73 -19.10
CA ARG A 298 7.63 18.14 -18.69
C ARG A 298 6.59 18.96 -19.42
N VAL A 299 5.94 19.86 -18.69
CA VAL A 299 4.96 20.79 -19.26
C VAL A 299 5.67 21.78 -20.18
N LYS A 300 5.15 21.93 -21.40
CA LYS A 300 5.61 22.91 -22.39
C LYS A 300 4.66 24.09 -22.52
N ASP A 301 3.35 23.82 -22.48
CA ASP A 301 2.27 24.80 -22.52
C ASP A 301 1.49 24.73 -21.20
N LEU A 302 1.63 25.76 -20.39
CA LEU A 302 1.04 25.81 -19.06
C LEU A 302 -0.50 25.93 -19.12
N ALA A 303 -1.03 26.70 -20.05
CA ALA A 303 -2.46 26.92 -20.18
C ALA A 303 -3.18 25.63 -20.63
N ALA A 304 -2.66 24.98 -21.67
CA ALA A 304 -3.19 23.70 -22.14
C ALA A 304 -3.06 22.59 -21.08
N ALA A 305 -1.95 22.54 -20.36
CA ALA A 305 -1.75 21.56 -19.27
C ALA A 305 -2.71 21.83 -18.10
N GLY A 306 -2.97 23.09 -17.75
CA GLY A 306 -3.93 23.48 -16.73
C GLY A 306 -5.35 23.03 -17.06
N ALA A 307 -5.81 23.25 -18.31
CA ALA A 307 -7.10 22.79 -18.78
C ALA A 307 -7.25 21.25 -18.68
N LYS A 308 -6.23 20.50 -19.11
CA LYS A 308 -6.18 19.05 -19.01
C LYS A 308 -6.16 18.57 -17.54
N ALA A 309 -5.45 19.29 -16.67
CA ALA A 309 -5.46 18.95 -15.24
C ALA A 309 -6.85 19.17 -14.61
N ALA A 310 -7.55 20.25 -14.99
CA ALA A 310 -8.94 20.47 -14.55
C ALA A 310 -9.89 19.36 -15.02
N ALA A 311 -9.69 18.81 -16.21
CA ALA A 311 -10.41 17.64 -16.75
C ALA A 311 -9.96 16.29 -16.17
N PHE A 312 -8.92 16.25 -15.30
CA PHE A 312 -8.31 15.01 -14.81
C PHE A 312 -7.68 14.15 -15.91
N GLU A 313 -7.23 14.75 -17.00
CA GLU A 313 -6.42 14.06 -18.01
C GLU A 313 -4.94 14.05 -17.63
N LEU A 314 -4.49 15.10 -16.93
CA LEU A 314 -3.14 15.22 -16.38
C LEU A 314 -3.18 15.42 -14.86
N SER A 315 -2.11 15.03 -14.21
CA SER A 315 -1.85 15.42 -12.80
C SER A 315 -0.39 15.81 -12.60
N PRO A 316 -0.13 16.80 -11.69
CA PRO A 316 1.23 17.07 -11.23
C PRO A 316 1.82 15.83 -10.59
N THR A 317 3.14 15.69 -10.61
CA THR A 317 3.82 14.51 -10.05
C THR A 317 4.86 14.90 -9.00
N GLY A 318 5.12 13.98 -8.07
CA GLY A 318 6.25 14.02 -7.14
C GLY A 318 7.30 12.97 -7.49
N LEU A 319 8.53 13.23 -7.08
CA LEU A 319 9.67 12.36 -7.29
C LEU A 319 9.63 11.17 -6.31
N LEU A 320 9.82 9.97 -6.85
CA LEU A 320 10.29 8.80 -6.12
C LEU A 320 11.79 8.67 -6.39
N PRO A 321 12.67 9.01 -5.45
CA PRO A 321 14.10 9.16 -5.72
C PRO A 321 14.77 7.83 -6.08
N GLY A 322 15.81 7.90 -6.90
CA GLY A 322 16.54 6.74 -7.41
C GLY A 322 17.66 7.19 -8.32
N ARG A 323 18.24 6.29 -9.08
CA ARG A 323 19.16 6.66 -10.16
C ARG A 323 18.40 7.45 -11.24
N ARG A 324 19.10 8.31 -11.99
CA ARG A 324 18.56 9.04 -13.14
C ARG A 324 17.34 9.89 -12.78
N MET A 325 17.42 10.57 -11.63
CA MET A 325 16.33 11.44 -11.17
C MET A 325 16.05 12.55 -12.20
N ARG A 326 14.77 12.66 -12.58
CA ARG A 326 14.25 13.77 -13.36
C ARG A 326 13.56 14.73 -12.40
N ILE A 327 14.29 15.71 -11.88
CA ILE A 327 13.79 16.75 -11.00
C ILE A 327 13.00 17.79 -11.81
N ALA A 328 11.87 18.26 -11.27
CA ALA A 328 11.10 19.34 -11.85
C ALA A 328 11.90 20.67 -11.84
N GLU A 329 11.41 21.68 -12.56
CA GLU A 329 11.96 23.03 -12.54
C GLU A 329 11.04 23.97 -11.72
N GLY A 330 11.40 25.23 -11.60
CA GLY A 330 10.61 26.20 -10.85
C GLY A 330 10.38 25.82 -9.40
N ARG A 331 9.24 26.24 -8.83
CA ARG A 331 8.84 25.95 -7.45
C ARG A 331 8.69 24.44 -7.16
N PRO A 332 8.08 23.61 -8.03
CA PRO A 332 8.05 22.15 -7.82
C PRO A 332 9.44 21.55 -7.64
N GLY A 333 10.40 21.95 -8.48
CA GLY A 333 11.78 21.47 -8.39
C GLY A 333 12.54 22.00 -7.17
N GLN A 334 12.24 23.20 -6.69
CA GLN A 334 12.79 23.72 -5.43
C GLN A 334 12.34 22.88 -4.25
N ILE A 335 11.04 22.50 -4.20
CA ILE A 335 10.49 21.64 -3.15
C ILE A 335 11.15 20.24 -3.19
N GLU A 336 11.28 19.64 -4.38
CA GLU A 336 11.94 18.34 -4.53
C GLU A 336 13.38 18.38 -4.02
N ARG A 337 14.17 19.40 -4.44
CA ARG A 337 15.56 19.57 -3.97
C ARG A 337 15.66 19.80 -2.47
N ALA A 338 14.77 20.59 -1.89
CA ALA A 338 14.76 20.85 -0.46
C ALA A 338 14.50 19.56 0.34
N VAL A 339 13.51 18.75 -0.06
CA VAL A 339 13.23 17.47 0.59
C VAL A 339 14.39 16.49 0.43
N LEU A 340 14.99 16.39 -0.77
CA LEU A 340 16.16 15.54 -0.98
C LEU A 340 17.33 15.95 -0.06
N ALA A 341 17.60 17.25 0.07
CA ALA A 341 18.65 17.77 0.93
C ALA A 341 18.41 17.46 2.42
N GLU A 342 17.18 17.62 2.92
CA GLU A 342 16.83 17.30 4.30
C GLU A 342 17.01 15.80 4.64
N HIS A 343 16.66 14.94 3.69
CA HIS A 343 16.87 13.50 3.82
C HIS A 343 18.31 13.08 3.52
N LYS A 344 19.19 14.01 3.08
CA LYS A 344 20.57 13.78 2.64
C LYS A 344 20.61 12.71 1.53
N VAL A 345 19.76 12.90 0.52
CA VAL A 345 19.61 11.97 -0.61
C VAL A 345 20.43 12.46 -1.80
N GLU A 346 21.39 11.67 -2.19
CA GLU A 346 22.16 11.82 -3.42
C GLU A 346 21.85 10.67 -4.38
N ALA A 347 22.05 10.87 -5.68
CA ALA A 347 21.80 9.82 -6.68
C ALA A 347 22.68 8.58 -6.46
N SER A 348 23.92 8.79 -5.97
CA SER A 348 24.89 7.76 -5.61
C SER A 348 24.36 6.74 -4.58
N LEU A 349 23.43 7.15 -3.71
CA LEU A 349 22.78 6.29 -2.73
C LEU A 349 22.06 5.11 -3.39
N PHE A 350 21.55 5.28 -4.60
CA PHE A 350 20.75 4.28 -5.31
C PHE A 350 21.54 3.46 -6.34
N GLU A 351 22.85 3.68 -6.45
CA GLU A 351 23.69 2.92 -7.36
C GLU A 351 23.81 1.43 -6.94
N PRO A 352 24.05 0.53 -7.90
CA PRO A 352 24.27 -0.87 -7.59
C PRO A 352 25.46 -1.05 -6.63
N ARG A 353 25.30 -1.95 -5.65
CA ARG A 353 26.37 -2.39 -4.78
C ARG A 353 26.63 -3.88 -4.98
N PRO A 354 27.77 -4.44 -4.57
CA PRO A 354 28.02 -5.86 -4.67
C PRO A 354 26.87 -6.68 -4.10
N GLY A 355 26.21 -7.47 -4.96
CA GLY A 355 25.05 -8.30 -4.60
C GLY A 355 23.70 -7.60 -4.50
N THR A 356 23.58 -6.32 -4.93
CA THR A 356 22.31 -5.59 -5.04
C THR A 356 22.13 -5.02 -6.44
N LYS A 357 20.87 -4.81 -6.83
CA LYS A 357 20.53 -4.04 -8.04
C LYS A 357 20.34 -2.58 -7.67
N GLY A 358 20.77 -1.66 -8.54
CA GLY A 358 20.44 -0.26 -8.40
C GLY A 358 18.93 -0.02 -8.49
N VAL A 359 18.50 1.09 -7.94
CA VAL A 359 17.08 1.48 -7.90
C VAL A 359 16.87 2.71 -8.74
N ASP A 360 16.10 2.59 -9.81
CA ASP A 360 15.80 3.73 -10.69
C ASP A 360 14.76 4.66 -10.06
N ALA A 361 14.88 5.94 -10.33
CA ALA A 361 13.89 6.92 -9.97
C ALA A 361 12.63 6.75 -10.83
N SER A 362 11.51 7.17 -10.26
CA SER A 362 10.24 7.26 -10.97
C SER A 362 9.46 8.47 -10.51
N ARG A 363 8.32 8.72 -11.13
CA ARG A 363 7.41 9.76 -10.73
C ARG A 363 6.05 9.15 -10.38
N ARG A 364 5.31 9.82 -9.52
CA ARG A 364 3.97 9.42 -9.11
C ARG A 364 3.07 10.65 -9.10
N ALA A 365 1.87 10.53 -9.64
CA ALA A 365 0.87 11.59 -9.56
C ALA A 365 0.61 12.00 -8.11
N LEU A 366 0.54 13.32 -7.84
CA LEU A 366 0.28 13.86 -6.50
C LEU A 366 -1.15 13.60 -6.03
N ARG A 367 -2.06 13.31 -6.95
CA ARG A 367 -3.47 13.04 -6.65
C ARG A 367 -3.99 11.85 -7.45
N PHE A 368 -5.06 11.26 -6.97
CA PHE A 368 -5.86 10.32 -7.75
C PHE A 368 -7.34 10.72 -7.73
N ARG A 369 -8.09 10.34 -8.76
CA ARG A 369 -9.53 10.59 -8.83
C ARG A 369 -10.29 9.42 -8.21
N PRO A 370 -11.07 9.63 -7.14
CA PRO A 370 -12.02 8.61 -6.69
C PRO A 370 -13.20 8.56 -7.65
N GLY A 371 -13.63 7.37 -8.02
CA GLY A 371 -14.82 7.19 -8.86
C GLY A 371 -16.04 6.80 -8.03
N ASN A 372 -17.24 7.10 -8.54
CA ASN A 372 -18.53 6.65 -7.97
C ASN A 372 -18.62 6.88 -6.46
N VAL A 373 -18.39 8.13 -6.05
CA VAL A 373 -18.42 8.52 -4.63
C VAL A 373 -19.86 8.68 -4.15
N GLU A 374 -20.20 8.01 -3.07
CA GLU A 374 -21.51 8.05 -2.44
C GLU A 374 -21.36 8.05 -0.92
N ALA A 375 -22.31 8.70 -0.22
CA ALA A 375 -22.43 8.60 1.24
C ALA A 375 -23.91 8.51 1.62
N ILE A 376 -24.22 7.54 2.48
CA ILE A 376 -25.56 7.34 3.03
C ILE A 376 -25.47 7.15 4.55
N ALA A 377 -26.45 7.66 5.29
CA ALA A 377 -26.57 7.38 6.71
C ALA A 377 -27.42 6.12 6.90
N GLY A 378 -27.04 5.30 7.86
CA GLY A 378 -27.73 4.06 8.21
C GLY A 378 -27.61 3.72 9.68
N SER A 379 -28.32 2.68 10.09
CA SER A 379 -28.21 2.06 11.40
C SER A 379 -28.39 0.56 11.30
N ASP A 380 -27.78 -0.17 12.19
CA ASP A 380 -27.95 -1.61 12.36
C ASP A 380 -27.95 -1.95 13.86
N THR A 381 -27.95 -3.24 14.22
CA THR A 381 -27.92 -3.70 15.62
C THR A 381 -26.69 -3.23 16.40
N HIS A 382 -25.69 -2.62 15.73
CA HIS A 382 -24.43 -2.14 16.33
C HIS A 382 -24.35 -0.61 16.37
N GLY A 383 -25.44 0.09 16.07
CA GLY A 383 -25.55 1.54 16.14
C GLY A 383 -25.59 2.24 14.77
N THR A 384 -25.48 3.56 14.81
CA THR A 384 -25.49 4.40 13.62
C THR A 384 -24.16 4.39 12.89
N PHE A 385 -24.20 4.61 11.57
CA PHE A 385 -23.03 4.72 10.72
C PHE A 385 -23.30 5.64 9.51
N ILE A 386 -22.23 6.11 8.90
CA ILE A 386 -22.23 6.63 7.54
C ILE A 386 -21.51 5.59 6.68
N GLU A 387 -22.20 5.05 5.67
CA GLU A 387 -21.60 4.17 4.68
C GLU A 387 -21.11 5.02 3.51
N VAL A 388 -19.83 4.87 3.18
CA VAL A 388 -19.16 5.57 2.08
C VAL A 388 -18.77 4.55 1.04
N ALA A 389 -19.19 4.76 -0.21
CA ALA A 389 -18.77 3.97 -1.36
C ALA A 389 -17.93 4.81 -2.32
N PHE A 390 -16.86 4.23 -2.84
CA PHE A 390 -16.00 4.84 -3.86
C PHE A 390 -15.14 3.79 -4.56
N SER A 391 -14.60 4.13 -5.73
CA SER A 391 -13.56 3.35 -6.39
C SER A 391 -12.23 4.11 -6.40
N ALA A 392 -11.13 3.35 -6.41
CA ALA A 392 -9.78 3.91 -6.53
C ALA A 392 -8.94 3.12 -7.53
N PRO A 393 -8.05 3.80 -8.28
CA PRO A 393 -7.10 3.16 -9.20
C PRO A 393 -6.13 2.22 -8.46
N PRO A 394 -5.44 1.32 -9.20
CA PRO A 394 -4.37 0.51 -8.62
C PRO A 394 -3.29 1.36 -7.96
N GLY A 395 -2.73 0.88 -6.84
CA GLY A 395 -1.65 1.56 -6.13
C GLY A 395 -2.05 2.79 -5.32
N CYS A 396 -3.34 3.18 -5.32
CA CYS A 396 -3.88 4.21 -4.44
C CYS A 396 -4.36 3.63 -3.11
N TYR A 397 -4.25 4.41 -2.04
CA TYR A 397 -4.60 3.99 -0.69
C TYR A 397 -5.97 4.55 -0.30
N ALA A 398 -6.97 3.67 -0.22
CA ALA A 398 -8.32 4.04 0.25
C ALA A 398 -8.30 4.68 1.65
N THR A 399 -7.34 4.28 2.47
CA THR A 399 -7.16 4.83 3.82
C THR A 399 -6.90 6.32 3.82
N VAL A 400 -6.24 6.86 2.79
CA VAL A 400 -5.98 8.31 2.67
C VAL A 400 -7.28 9.09 2.46
N LEU A 401 -8.19 8.59 1.60
CA LEU A 401 -9.51 9.21 1.44
C LEU A 401 -10.32 9.15 2.76
N LEU A 402 -10.27 8.03 3.45
CA LEU A 402 -10.97 7.87 4.73
C LEU A 402 -10.38 8.74 5.84
N GLU A 403 -9.06 8.98 5.83
CA GLU A 403 -8.39 9.93 6.73
C GLU A 403 -8.82 11.37 6.46
N GLU A 404 -8.98 11.77 5.20
CA GLU A 404 -9.54 13.07 4.83
C GLU A 404 -10.99 13.25 5.29
N LEU A 405 -11.79 12.17 5.30
CA LEU A 405 -13.17 12.20 5.80
C LEU A 405 -13.22 12.27 7.32
N CYS A 406 -12.53 11.36 8.01
CA CYS A 406 -12.64 11.21 9.45
C CYS A 406 -11.84 12.25 10.21
N LYS A 407 -10.65 12.63 9.71
CA LYS A 407 -9.66 13.51 10.37
C LYS A 407 -9.33 13.09 11.81
N ASN A 408 -9.37 11.80 12.07
CA ASN A 408 -8.92 11.20 13.32
C ASN A 408 -7.42 10.96 13.23
N ARG A 409 -6.65 11.48 14.20
CA ARG A 409 -5.18 11.30 14.24
C ARG A 409 -4.74 9.84 14.25
N GLN A 410 -5.63 8.89 14.55
CA GLN A 410 -5.37 7.44 14.54
C GLN A 410 -6.63 6.64 14.20
N PRO A 411 -7.18 6.70 12.97
CA PRO A 411 -8.36 5.91 12.63
C PRO A 411 -8.12 4.39 12.58
N TYR A 412 -6.86 3.93 12.68
CA TYR A 412 -6.46 2.54 12.40
C TYR A 412 -5.64 1.85 13.49
N LEU A 413 -5.38 2.52 14.61
CA LEU A 413 -4.64 1.89 15.71
C LEU A 413 -5.62 1.26 16.70
N ARG A 414 -6.01 0.03 16.42
CA ARG A 414 -6.34 -0.99 17.40
C ARG A 414 -5.97 -2.36 16.86
#